data_144d7f6a0b844e4343fd7976ad657ac0
#
_entry.id   144d7f6a0b844e4343fd7976ad657ac0
#
_cell.length_a   1.000
_cell.length_b   1.000
_cell.length_c   1.000
_cell.angle_alpha   90.00
_cell.angle_beta   90.00
_cell.angle_gamma   90.00
#
_symmetry.space_group_name_H-M   'P 1'
#
loop_
_entity.id
_entity.type
_entity.pdbx_description
1 polymer ?
#
loop_
_entity_poly.entity_id
_entity_poly.type
_entity_poly.pdbx_seq_one_letter_code
_entity_poly.pdbx_strand_id
1 'polypeptide(L)'
;GCDCDRYMEVWNNVFSQFDNDGHGHYSELAQKNIDTGMGLERLAVACQGVESLFDVDTVMNITNRVTALTGAAYGQSHKTDVSLRVITDHIRSATFMIADGVLPSNEGRGYVLRRLLRRAARHGKLLGVDKPFLFQVVETVIHENEGHYGYLRDRADYITRVVRTEEENFARTIDGGMKIFAELLAEHKAKGETVFSGADAFKLYDTYGFPIDLTAEMVEDEGMTVDEAAFAKLMQE
;
A
#
# COMPACT_ATOMS: atom_id res chain seq x y z
N GLY A 1 20.03 -16.78 -11.42
CA GLY A 1 18.60 -16.47 -11.53
C GLY A 1 18.31 -15.75 -12.83
N CYS A 2 17.09 -15.81 -13.28
CA CYS A 2 16.60 -14.96 -14.37
C CYS A 2 15.55 -14.01 -13.78
N ASP A 3 15.36 -12.85 -14.41
CA ASP A 3 14.35 -11.86 -14.02
C ASP A 3 12.94 -12.22 -14.55
N CYS A 4 12.71 -13.50 -14.83
CA CYS A 4 11.42 -14.00 -15.28
C CYS A 4 10.64 -14.55 -14.08
N ASP A 5 9.32 -14.39 -14.07
CA ASP A 5 8.41 -14.85 -13.00
C ASP A 5 8.27 -16.39 -12.89
N ARG A 6 9.12 -17.15 -13.61
CA ARG A 6 9.11 -18.60 -13.56
C ARG A 6 9.48 -19.17 -12.19
N TYR A 7 10.37 -18.47 -11.46
CA TYR A 7 10.88 -18.89 -10.17
C TYR A 7 10.61 -17.83 -9.12
N MET A 8 9.88 -18.21 -8.10
CA MET A 8 9.62 -17.39 -6.93
C MET A 8 10.49 -17.84 -5.77
N GLU A 9 11.28 -16.92 -5.21
CA GLU A 9 12.02 -17.20 -3.98
C GLU A 9 11.05 -17.32 -2.80
N VAL A 10 11.06 -18.46 -2.14
CA VAL A 10 10.25 -18.73 -0.95
C VAL A 10 11.08 -18.55 0.33
N TRP A 11 12.33 -19.01 0.29
CA TRP A 11 13.23 -19.02 1.44
C TRP A 11 14.64 -18.65 1.00
N ASN A 12 15.23 -17.68 1.68
CA ASN A 12 16.59 -17.20 1.47
C ASN A 12 17.46 -17.57 2.67
N ASN A 13 18.65 -18.15 2.42
CA ASN A 13 19.62 -18.50 3.45
C ASN A 13 20.96 -17.85 3.09
N VAL A 14 21.43 -16.91 3.91
CA VAL A 14 22.70 -16.21 3.76
C VAL A 14 23.68 -16.73 4.79
N PHE A 15 24.82 -17.26 4.32
CA PHE A 15 25.89 -17.77 5.17
C PHE A 15 26.93 -16.67 5.37
N SER A 16 27.00 -16.11 6.57
CA SER A 16 27.95 -15.06 6.93
C SER A 16 29.18 -15.68 7.57
N GLN A 17 30.31 -15.55 6.88
CA GLN A 17 31.61 -16.10 7.32
C GLN A 17 32.64 -14.99 7.52
N PHE A 18 32.54 -13.90 6.79
CA PHE A 18 33.53 -12.83 6.77
C PHE A 18 32.91 -11.50 7.15
N ASP A 19 33.71 -10.66 7.81
CA ASP A 19 33.49 -9.25 8.02
C ASP A 19 34.21 -8.44 6.93
N ASN A 20 33.54 -7.41 6.38
CA ASN A 20 34.07 -6.53 5.36
C ASN A 20 34.27 -5.13 5.97
N ASP A 21 35.50 -4.65 5.98
CA ASP A 21 35.86 -3.32 6.50
C ASP A 21 35.41 -2.15 5.61
N GLY A 22 34.73 -2.42 4.49
CA GLY A 22 34.31 -1.43 3.50
C GLY A 22 35.42 -0.97 2.55
N HIS A 23 36.67 -1.45 2.73
CA HIS A 23 37.83 -1.14 1.91
C HIS A 23 38.34 -2.34 1.08
N GLY A 24 37.54 -3.41 1.06
CA GLY A 24 37.85 -4.63 0.29
C GLY A 24 38.66 -5.66 1.05
N HIS A 25 38.91 -5.49 2.35
CA HIS A 25 39.54 -6.50 3.19
C HIS A 25 38.46 -7.32 3.90
N TYR A 26 38.67 -8.62 3.91
CA TYR A 26 37.76 -9.60 4.53
C TYR A 26 38.49 -10.32 5.65
N SER A 27 37.97 -10.27 6.88
CA SER A 27 38.45 -11.07 8.01
C SER A 27 37.40 -12.09 8.41
N GLU A 28 37.83 -13.27 8.90
CA GLU A 28 36.85 -14.26 9.38
C GLU A 28 36.14 -13.74 10.63
N LEU A 29 34.82 -13.91 10.66
CA LEU A 29 34.00 -13.66 11.84
C LEU A 29 34.41 -14.61 12.97
N ALA A 30 34.51 -14.10 14.19
CA ALA A 30 34.75 -14.91 15.38
C ALA A 30 33.66 -15.98 15.56
N GLN A 31 32.43 -15.68 15.14
CA GLN A 31 31.30 -16.61 15.12
C GLN A 31 30.63 -16.52 13.74
N LYS A 32 30.71 -17.62 12.98
CA LYS A 32 29.98 -17.78 11.72
C LYS A 32 28.50 -17.94 12.01
N ASN A 33 27.65 -17.37 11.16
CA ASN A 33 26.21 -17.41 11.33
C ASN A 33 25.47 -17.63 10.00
N ILE A 34 24.20 -17.97 10.11
CA ILE A 34 23.27 -18.07 8.99
C ILE A 34 22.16 -17.06 9.27
N ASP A 35 21.99 -16.11 8.34
CA ASP A 35 20.84 -15.23 8.31
C ASP A 35 19.82 -15.81 7.33
N THR A 36 18.58 -15.99 7.78
CA THR A 36 17.55 -16.64 6.99
C THR A 36 16.27 -15.85 7.00
N GLY A 37 15.63 -15.73 5.82
CA GLY A 37 14.34 -15.09 5.65
C GLY A 37 13.41 -15.94 4.78
N MET A 38 12.16 -16.08 5.22
CA MET A 38 11.15 -16.85 4.49
C MET A 38 9.87 -16.02 4.36
N GLY A 39 9.28 -16.02 3.16
CA GLY A 39 7.97 -15.42 2.93
C GLY A 39 6.86 -16.41 3.31
N LEU A 40 6.10 -16.13 4.38
CA LEU A 40 5.01 -17.00 4.82
C LEU A 40 3.96 -17.18 3.73
N GLU A 41 3.51 -16.11 3.12
CA GLU A 41 2.51 -16.15 2.04
C GLU A 41 3.05 -16.85 0.79
N ARG A 42 4.35 -16.67 0.46
CA ARG A 42 4.99 -17.39 -0.65
C ARG A 42 5.05 -18.90 -0.39
N LEU A 43 5.35 -19.30 0.84
CA LEU A 43 5.28 -20.69 1.24
C LEU A 43 3.84 -21.24 1.14
N ALA A 44 2.86 -20.47 1.61
CA ALA A 44 1.45 -20.83 1.55
C ALA A 44 0.97 -21.00 0.09
N VAL A 45 1.40 -20.12 -0.84
CA VAL A 45 1.15 -20.27 -2.29
C VAL A 45 1.60 -21.65 -2.78
N ALA A 46 2.84 -22.04 -2.44
CA ALA A 46 3.39 -23.33 -2.86
C ALA A 46 2.63 -24.51 -2.21
N CYS A 47 2.30 -24.43 -0.93
CA CYS A 47 1.61 -25.50 -0.21
C CYS A 47 0.15 -25.66 -0.61
N GLN A 48 -0.55 -24.55 -0.91
CA GLN A 48 -1.94 -24.55 -1.33
C GLN A 48 -2.12 -24.76 -2.84
N GLY A 49 -1.03 -24.68 -3.62
CA GLY A 49 -1.06 -24.87 -5.07
C GLY A 49 -1.83 -23.75 -5.80
N VAL A 50 -1.81 -22.53 -5.27
CA VAL A 50 -2.46 -21.35 -5.87
C VAL A 50 -1.44 -20.52 -6.67
N GLU A 51 -1.93 -19.62 -7.55
CA GLU A 51 -1.08 -18.88 -8.47
C GLU A 51 -0.53 -17.58 -7.88
N SER A 52 -1.27 -16.99 -6.93
CA SER A 52 -0.94 -15.68 -6.35
C SER A 52 -1.02 -15.72 -4.82
N LEU A 53 -0.22 -14.86 -4.16
CA LEU A 53 -0.35 -14.65 -2.72
C LEU A 53 -1.73 -14.12 -2.30
N PHE A 54 -2.45 -13.46 -3.23
CA PHE A 54 -3.82 -12.99 -2.99
C PHE A 54 -4.85 -14.11 -3.03
N ASP A 55 -4.49 -15.30 -3.55
CA ASP A 55 -5.35 -16.48 -3.61
C ASP A 55 -5.13 -17.42 -2.40
N VAL A 56 -4.15 -17.11 -1.53
CA VAL A 56 -3.95 -17.80 -0.26
C VAL A 56 -5.19 -17.58 0.63
N ASP A 57 -5.65 -18.63 1.31
CA ASP A 57 -6.91 -18.66 2.07
C ASP A 57 -7.14 -17.48 3.00
N THR A 58 -6.19 -17.17 3.89
CA THR A 58 -6.28 -16.05 4.84
C THR A 58 -6.34 -14.69 4.16
N VAL A 59 -5.63 -14.50 3.04
CA VAL A 59 -5.64 -13.27 2.26
C VAL A 59 -6.94 -13.17 1.45
N MET A 60 -7.38 -14.29 0.86
CA MET A 60 -8.64 -14.36 0.11
C MET A 60 -9.85 -14.05 0.99
N ASN A 61 -9.84 -14.44 2.28
CA ASN A 61 -10.91 -14.10 3.21
C ASN A 61 -11.06 -12.58 3.39
N ILE A 62 -9.93 -11.86 3.45
CA ILE A 62 -9.92 -10.38 3.49
C ILE A 62 -10.45 -9.82 2.15
N THR A 63 -9.97 -10.34 1.01
CA THR A 63 -10.45 -9.95 -0.32
C THR A 63 -11.96 -10.18 -0.46
N ASN A 64 -12.48 -11.31 0.00
CA ASN A 64 -13.91 -11.61 0.01
C ASN A 64 -14.71 -10.61 0.85
N ARG A 65 -14.16 -10.14 1.96
CA ARG A 65 -14.81 -9.08 2.75
C ARG A 65 -14.85 -7.77 1.98
N VAL A 66 -13.77 -7.41 1.29
CA VAL A 66 -13.72 -6.20 0.43
C VAL A 66 -14.74 -6.31 -0.69
N THR A 67 -14.83 -7.46 -1.40
CA THR A 67 -15.84 -7.67 -2.45
C THR A 67 -17.27 -7.54 -1.93
N ALA A 68 -17.56 -8.10 -0.75
CA ALA A 68 -18.87 -7.97 -0.13
C ALA A 68 -19.27 -6.54 0.21
N LEU A 69 -18.29 -5.67 0.54
CA LEU A 69 -18.53 -4.27 0.89
C LEU A 69 -18.59 -3.35 -0.35
N THR A 70 -17.85 -3.68 -1.40
CA THR A 70 -17.78 -2.86 -2.61
C THR A 70 -18.78 -3.28 -3.68
N GLY A 71 -19.28 -4.52 -3.63
CA GLY A 71 -20.09 -5.12 -4.69
C GLY A 71 -19.28 -5.52 -5.93
N ALA A 72 -17.96 -5.31 -5.93
CA ALA A 72 -17.07 -5.72 -7.01
C ALA A 72 -16.79 -7.22 -6.94
N ALA A 73 -16.56 -7.89 -8.07
CA ALA A 73 -16.23 -9.31 -8.09
C ALA A 73 -14.78 -9.51 -8.51
N TYR A 74 -14.05 -10.33 -7.74
CA TYR A 74 -12.67 -10.73 -8.04
C TYR A 74 -12.66 -11.72 -9.23
N GLY A 75 -11.69 -11.54 -10.14
CA GLY A 75 -11.53 -12.37 -11.33
C GLY A 75 -12.34 -11.88 -12.55
N GLN A 76 -13.05 -10.75 -12.48
CA GLN A 76 -13.82 -10.23 -13.61
C GLN A 76 -13.01 -9.36 -14.56
N SER A 77 -12.12 -8.55 -14.05
CA SER A 77 -11.25 -7.70 -14.85
C SER A 77 -9.95 -7.38 -14.11
N HIS A 78 -8.88 -7.23 -14.85
CA HIS A 78 -7.57 -6.87 -14.29
C HIS A 78 -7.64 -5.59 -13.44
N LYS A 79 -8.33 -4.55 -13.92
CA LYS A 79 -8.45 -3.27 -13.22
C LYS A 79 -9.20 -3.39 -11.88
N THR A 80 -10.27 -4.18 -11.85
CA THR A 80 -11.03 -4.48 -10.63
C THR A 80 -10.15 -5.27 -9.66
N ASP A 81 -9.45 -6.30 -10.15
CA ASP A 81 -8.60 -7.16 -9.33
C ASP A 81 -7.44 -6.39 -8.71
N VAL A 82 -6.80 -5.49 -9.46
CA VAL A 82 -5.77 -4.59 -8.92
C VAL A 82 -6.34 -3.76 -7.76
N SER A 83 -7.52 -3.17 -7.92
CA SER A 83 -8.13 -2.37 -6.85
C SER A 83 -8.45 -3.20 -5.61
N LEU A 84 -9.00 -4.40 -5.78
CA LEU A 84 -9.30 -5.31 -4.67
C LEU A 84 -8.02 -5.77 -3.95
N ARG A 85 -6.96 -6.09 -4.70
CA ARG A 85 -5.65 -6.47 -4.14
C ARG A 85 -4.99 -5.33 -3.37
N VAL A 86 -5.01 -4.12 -3.92
CA VAL A 86 -4.47 -2.93 -3.23
C VAL A 86 -5.20 -2.68 -1.91
N ILE A 87 -6.53 -2.72 -1.90
CA ILE A 87 -7.31 -2.54 -0.68
C ILE A 87 -6.97 -3.62 0.35
N THR A 88 -6.94 -4.88 -0.07
CA THR A 88 -6.64 -6.04 0.80
C THR A 88 -5.25 -5.93 1.43
N ASP A 89 -4.23 -5.67 0.64
CA ASP A 89 -2.84 -5.53 1.08
C ASP A 89 -2.67 -4.35 2.06
N HIS A 90 -3.23 -3.20 1.68
CA HIS A 90 -3.04 -1.98 2.44
C HIS A 90 -3.79 -1.98 3.77
N ILE A 91 -5.02 -2.50 3.82
CA ILE A 91 -5.76 -2.56 5.08
C ILE A 91 -5.16 -3.59 6.04
N ARG A 92 -4.62 -4.71 5.52
CA ARG A 92 -3.86 -5.67 6.32
C ARG A 92 -2.64 -5.03 6.95
N SER A 93 -1.80 -4.39 6.13
CA SER A 93 -0.61 -3.68 6.59
C SER A 93 -0.94 -2.56 7.59
N ALA A 94 -1.95 -1.74 7.29
CA ALA A 94 -2.39 -0.66 8.18
C ALA A 94 -2.88 -1.16 9.54
N THR A 95 -3.60 -2.27 9.58
CA THR A 95 -4.09 -2.89 10.82
C THR A 95 -2.92 -3.23 11.75
N PHE A 96 -1.88 -3.89 11.25
CA PHE A 96 -0.69 -4.22 12.02
C PHE A 96 0.11 -2.97 12.43
N MET A 97 0.32 -2.03 11.51
CA MET A 97 1.03 -0.79 11.83
C MET A 97 0.37 -0.01 12.98
N ILE A 98 -0.96 0.10 12.96
CA ILE A 98 -1.71 0.78 14.03
C ILE A 98 -1.64 -0.01 15.33
N ALA A 99 -1.76 -1.34 15.27
CA ALA A 99 -1.60 -2.21 16.43
C ALA A 99 -0.21 -2.05 17.08
N ASP A 100 0.83 -1.82 16.27
CA ASP A 100 2.21 -1.58 16.72
C ASP A 100 2.47 -0.11 17.14
N GLY A 101 1.42 0.72 17.19
CA GLY A 101 1.48 2.09 17.73
C GLY A 101 1.81 3.17 16.70
N VAL A 102 1.77 2.87 15.40
CA VAL A 102 1.93 3.89 14.35
C VAL A 102 0.61 4.63 14.16
N LEU A 103 0.66 5.97 14.11
CA LEU A 103 -0.50 6.82 13.81
C LEU A 103 -0.29 7.56 12.48
N PRO A 104 -1.36 7.82 11.71
CA PRO A 104 -1.25 8.61 10.49
C PRO A 104 -0.68 10.00 10.77
N SER A 105 0.35 10.39 10.04
CA SER A 105 0.99 11.70 10.15
C SER A 105 1.52 12.18 8.80
N ASN A 106 2.14 13.37 8.76
CA ASN A 106 2.75 13.92 7.56
C ASN A 106 4.21 13.49 7.35
N GLU A 107 4.80 12.79 8.32
CA GLU A 107 6.22 12.44 8.32
C GLU A 107 6.47 11.01 8.80
N GLY A 108 7.62 10.47 8.44
CA GLY A 108 8.13 9.20 8.92
C GLY A 108 7.18 8.02 8.70
N ARG A 109 7.11 7.12 9.67
CA ARG A 109 6.26 5.91 9.57
C ARG A 109 4.78 6.22 9.47
N GLY A 110 4.32 7.29 10.10
CA GLY A 110 2.93 7.72 10.05
C GLY A 110 2.51 8.23 8.67
N TYR A 111 3.43 8.83 7.90
CA TYR A 111 3.19 9.18 6.50
C TYR A 111 2.95 7.91 5.65
N VAL A 112 3.75 6.87 5.85
CA VAL A 112 3.56 5.60 5.14
C VAL A 112 2.17 5.02 5.42
N LEU A 113 1.76 4.98 6.69
CA LEU A 113 0.42 4.53 7.08
C LEU A 113 -0.69 5.36 6.43
N ARG A 114 -0.56 6.69 6.48
CA ARG A 114 -1.52 7.61 5.84
C ARG A 114 -1.64 7.35 4.34
N ARG A 115 -0.50 7.18 3.66
CA ARG A 115 -0.45 6.87 2.23
C ARG A 115 -1.18 5.57 1.90
N LEU A 116 -0.95 4.50 2.66
CA LEU A 116 -1.63 3.20 2.47
C LEU A 116 -3.15 3.35 2.60
N LEU A 117 -3.61 4.01 3.66
CA LEU A 117 -5.06 4.19 3.89
C LEU A 117 -5.72 5.04 2.79
N ARG A 118 -5.09 6.14 2.37
CA ARG A 118 -5.63 7.00 1.32
C ARG A 118 -5.62 6.35 -0.05
N ARG A 119 -4.57 5.58 -0.36
CA ARG A 119 -4.51 4.79 -1.59
C ARG A 119 -5.62 3.74 -1.61
N ALA A 120 -5.83 3.00 -0.53
CA ALA A 120 -6.92 2.05 -0.41
C ALA A 120 -8.31 2.72 -0.55
N ALA A 121 -8.52 3.89 0.07
CA ALA A 121 -9.76 4.66 -0.05
C ALA A 121 -10.03 5.11 -1.49
N ARG A 122 -8.99 5.57 -2.22
CA ARG A 122 -9.12 5.90 -3.66
C ARG A 122 -9.54 4.67 -4.47
N HIS A 123 -8.91 3.51 -4.24
CA HIS A 123 -9.31 2.29 -4.94
C HIS A 123 -10.75 1.88 -4.63
N GLY A 124 -11.24 2.15 -3.42
CA GLY A 124 -12.66 2.02 -3.08
C GLY A 124 -13.54 2.91 -3.96
N LYS A 125 -13.15 4.17 -4.17
CA LYS A 125 -13.84 5.09 -5.10
C LYS A 125 -13.86 4.56 -6.54
N LEU A 126 -12.74 4.00 -7.02
CA LEU A 126 -12.67 3.40 -8.36
C LEU A 126 -13.60 2.19 -8.51
N LEU A 127 -13.93 1.51 -7.41
CA LEU A 127 -14.92 0.42 -7.36
C LEU A 127 -16.35 0.92 -7.12
N GLY A 128 -16.58 2.24 -7.07
CA GLY A 128 -17.90 2.84 -6.91
C GLY A 128 -18.38 2.99 -5.46
N VAL A 129 -17.49 2.88 -4.48
CA VAL A 129 -17.86 3.06 -3.06
C VAL A 129 -17.78 4.54 -2.69
N ASP A 130 -18.91 5.13 -2.31
CA ASP A 130 -19.01 6.55 -1.96
C ASP A 130 -18.83 6.86 -0.48
N LYS A 131 -18.85 5.86 0.37
CA LYS A 131 -18.79 6.01 1.83
C LYS A 131 -17.56 5.31 2.40
N PRO A 132 -17.01 5.78 3.55
CA PRO A 132 -15.99 5.08 4.28
C PRO A 132 -16.40 3.63 4.58
N PHE A 133 -15.51 2.68 4.30
CA PHE A 133 -15.77 1.25 4.45
C PHE A 133 -14.55 0.44 4.94
N LEU A 134 -13.32 0.98 4.79
CA LEU A 134 -12.08 0.28 5.13
C LEU A 134 -12.08 -0.20 6.58
N PHE A 135 -12.60 0.61 7.50
CA PHE A 135 -12.70 0.27 8.91
C PHE A 135 -13.52 -1.01 9.17
N GLN A 136 -14.43 -1.38 8.26
CA GLN A 136 -15.24 -2.61 8.37
C GLN A 136 -14.46 -3.86 7.93
N VAL A 137 -13.33 -3.69 7.25
CA VAL A 137 -12.44 -4.78 6.83
C VAL A 137 -11.48 -5.15 7.96
N VAL A 138 -11.18 -4.21 8.87
CA VAL A 138 -10.26 -4.40 10.02
C VAL A 138 -10.61 -5.63 10.83
N GLU A 139 -11.89 -5.85 11.11
CA GLU A 139 -12.37 -7.01 11.89
C GLU A 139 -11.98 -8.34 11.21
N THR A 140 -12.10 -8.41 9.89
CA THR A 140 -11.70 -9.63 9.16
C THR A 140 -10.18 -9.83 9.23
N VAL A 141 -9.39 -8.75 9.10
CA VAL A 141 -7.92 -8.84 9.25
C VAL A 141 -7.55 -9.36 10.63
N ILE A 142 -8.20 -8.84 11.68
CA ILE A 142 -7.96 -9.29 13.06
C ILE A 142 -8.32 -10.76 13.20
N HIS A 143 -9.50 -11.17 12.76
CA HIS A 143 -9.98 -12.55 12.85
C HIS A 143 -9.01 -13.55 12.20
N GLU A 144 -8.50 -13.23 11.01
CA GLU A 144 -7.57 -14.10 10.29
C GLU A 144 -6.18 -14.21 10.95
N ASN A 145 -5.84 -13.29 11.85
CA ASN A 145 -4.51 -13.21 12.43
C ASN A 145 -4.46 -13.36 13.96
N GLU A 146 -5.56 -13.21 14.68
CA GLU A 146 -5.59 -13.19 16.15
C GLU A 146 -5.10 -14.48 16.81
N GLY A 147 -5.17 -15.61 16.13
CA GLY A 147 -4.67 -16.88 16.65
C GLY A 147 -3.17 -16.87 16.97
N HIS A 148 -2.40 -16.06 16.26
CA HIS A 148 -0.96 -15.87 16.48
C HIS A 148 -0.62 -14.48 17.03
N TYR A 149 -1.44 -13.48 16.76
CA TYR A 149 -1.26 -12.08 17.13
C TYR A 149 -2.43 -11.60 17.99
N GLY A 150 -2.63 -12.23 19.17
CA GLY A 150 -3.76 -11.96 20.07
C GLY A 150 -3.92 -10.49 20.47
N TYR A 151 -2.81 -9.73 20.50
CA TYR A 151 -2.84 -8.29 20.78
C TYR A 151 -3.64 -7.45 19.76
N LEU A 152 -3.87 -7.98 18.57
CA LEU A 152 -4.74 -7.34 17.58
C LEU A 152 -6.18 -7.26 18.10
N ARG A 153 -6.67 -8.34 18.71
CA ARG A 153 -8.00 -8.40 19.30
C ARG A 153 -8.16 -7.41 20.45
N ASP A 154 -7.15 -7.30 21.32
CA ASP A 154 -7.15 -6.38 22.44
C ASP A 154 -7.21 -4.91 22.00
N ARG A 155 -6.75 -4.61 20.80
CA ARG A 155 -6.69 -3.25 20.22
C ARG A 155 -7.72 -3.00 19.13
N ALA A 156 -8.66 -3.91 18.89
CA ALA A 156 -9.60 -3.87 17.76
C ALA A 156 -10.36 -2.54 17.64
N ASP A 157 -10.93 -2.05 18.75
CA ASP A 157 -11.67 -0.79 18.75
C ASP A 157 -10.79 0.43 18.45
N TYR A 158 -9.54 0.40 18.96
CA TYR A 158 -8.57 1.45 18.69
C TYR A 158 -8.18 1.49 17.22
N ILE A 159 -7.81 0.33 16.64
CA ILE A 159 -7.44 0.20 15.23
C ILE A 159 -8.58 0.67 14.33
N THR A 160 -9.78 0.16 14.57
CA THR A 160 -10.98 0.51 13.79
C THR A 160 -11.26 2.01 13.83
N ARG A 161 -11.09 2.65 14.99
CA ARG A 161 -11.29 4.10 15.13
C ARG A 161 -10.27 4.91 14.36
N VAL A 162 -8.98 4.52 14.42
CA VAL A 162 -7.91 5.22 13.69
C VAL A 162 -8.14 5.12 12.19
N VAL A 163 -8.44 3.92 11.66
CA VAL A 163 -8.73 3.72 10.24
C VAL A 163 -9.94 4.57 9.82
N ARG A 164 -11.04 4.49 10.57
CA ARG A 164 -12.26 5.25 10.28
C ARG A 164 -11.99 6.75 10.24
N THR A 165 -11.28 7.27 11.22
CA THR A 165 -11.00 8.73 11.32
C THR A 165 -10.18 9.21 10.13
N GLU A 166 -9.13 8.48 9.72
CA GLU A 166 -8.32 8.88 8.56
C GLU A 166 -9.10 8.75 7.25
N GLU A 167 -9.91 7.69 7.11
CA GLU A 167 -10.77 7.49 5.94
C GLU A 167 -11.84 8.59 5.82
N GLU A 168 -12.53 8.94 6.92
CA GLU A 168 -13.52 10.01 6.96
C GLU A 168 -12.90 11.39 6.68
N ASN A 169 -11.69 11.64 7.18
CA ASN A 169 -10.97 12.89 6.89
C ASN A 169 -10.63 13.00 5.39
N PHE A 170 -10.16 11.93 4.78
CA PHE A 170 -9.85 11.91 3.36
C PHE A 170 -11.12 11.96 2.49
N ALA A 171 -12.21 11.30 2.91
CA ALA A 171 -13.49 11.33 2.20
C ALA A 171 -14.07 12.74 2.00
N ARG A 172 -13.69 13.70 2.87
CA ARG A 172 -14.13 15.09 2.73
C ARG A 172 -13.48 15.84 1.56
N THR A 173 -12.30 15.43 1.16
CA THR A 173 -11.49 16.13 0.16
C THR A 173 -11.27 15.32 -1.13
N ILE A 174 -11.45 13.99 -1.10
CA ILE A 174 -11.13 13.13 -2.24
C ILE A 174 -11.90 13.50 -3.51
N ASP A 175 -13.21 13.76 -3.41
CA ASP A 175 -14.02 14.08 -4.58
C ASP A 175 -13.60 15.42 -5.21
N GLY A 176 -13.31 16.43 -4.38
CA GLY A 176 -12.75 17.70 -4.82
C GLY A 176 -11.38 17.55 -5.46
N GLY A 177 -10.50 16.75 -4.83
CA GLY A 177 -9.16 16.46 -5.35
C GLY A 177 -9.19 15.71 -6.68
N MET A 178 -10.05 14.70 -6.84
CA MET A 178 -10.23 13.98 -8.11
C MET A 178 -10.73 14.89 -9.23
N LYS A 179 -11.65 15.80 -8.93
CA LYS A 179 -12.14 16.79 -9.89
C LYS A 179 -11.03 17.73 -10.34
N ILE A 180 -10.31 18.33 -9.41
CA ILE A 180 -9.19 19.22 -9.71
C ILE A 180 -8.07 18.48 -10.46
N PHE A 181 -7.77 17.24 -10.08
CA PHE A 181 -6.81 16.42 -10.82
C PHE A 181 -7.22 16.27 -12.30
N ALA A 182 -8.47 15.94 -12.56
CA ALA A 182 -8.97 15.76 -13.93
C ALA A 182 -8.88 17.07 -14.74
N GLU A 183 -9.18 18.22 -14.13
CA GLU A 183 -9.06 19.55 -14.76
C GLU A 183 -7.59 19.86 -15.11
N LEU A 184 -6.69 19.72 -14.14
CA LEU A 184 -5.24 19.96 -14.33
C LEU A 184 -4.64 19.02 -15.37
N LEU A 185 -5.00 17.74 -15.32
CA LEU A 185 -4.55 16.76 -16.30
C LEU A 185 -4.99 17.12 -17.72
N ALA A 186 -6.24 17.56 -17.87
CA ALA A 186 -6.74 17.99 -19.18
C ALA A 186 -5.99 19.23 -19.71
N GLU A 187 -5.62 20.18 -18.83
CA GLU A 187 -4.81 21.33 -19.18
C GLU A 187 -3.41 20.94 -19.67
N HIS A 188 -2.72 20.05 -18.94
CA HIS A 188 -1.40 19.53 -19.34
C HIS A 188 -1.46 18.82 -20.69
N LYS A 189 -2.46 17.94 -20.89
CA LYS A 189 -2.67 17.23 -22.17
C LYS A 189 -2.98 18.19 -23.32
N ALA A 190 -3.75 19.22 -23.10
CA ALA A 190 -4.08 20.23 -24.11
C ALA A 190 -2.84 21.02 -24.56
N LYS A 191 -1.85 21.20 -23.68
CA LYS A 191 -0.54 21.82 -23.98
C LYS A 191 0.45 20.86 -24.61
N GLY A 192 0.12 19.57 -24.73
CA GLY A 192 1.02 18.53 -25.21
C GLY A 192 2.14 18.17 -24.23
N GLU A 193 1.97 18.48 -22.97
CA GLU A 193 2.92 18.17 -21.92
C GLU A 193 2.84 16.68 -21.53
N THR A 194 4.00 16.08 -21.27
CA THR A 194 4.11 14.68 -20.81
C THR A 194 4.48 14.58 -19.33
N VAL A 195 4.72 15.74 -18.70
CA VAL A 195 5.09 15.85 -17.28
C VAL A 195 4.04 16.69 -16.58
N PHE A 196 3.44 16.13 -15.53
CA PHE A 196 2.53 16.83 -14.63
C PHE A 196 3.35 17.69 -13.67
N SER A 197 2.99 18.96 -13.51
CA SER A 197 3.83 19.90 -12.77
C SER A 197 3.91 19.57 -11.28
N GLY A 198 5.09 19.78 -10.67
CA GLY A 198 5.28 19.62 -9.23
C GLY A 198 4.43 20.60 -8.41
N ALA A 199 4.10 21.77 -8.95
CA ALA A 199 3.22 22.76 -8.30
C ALA A 199 1.77 22.26 -8.24
N ASP A 200 1.26 21.63 -9.29
CA ASP A 200 -0.08 21.05 -9.31
C ASP A 200 -0.16 19.82 -8.41
N ALA A 201 0.90 19.00 -8.38
CA ALA A 201 1.02 17.89 -7.44
C ALA A 201 1.05 18.40 -5.98
N PHE A 202 1.78 19.48 -5.70
CA PHE A 202 1.81 20.12 -4.38
C PHE A 202 0.43 20.68 -3.98
N LYS A 203 -0.32 21.30 -4.90
CA LYS A 203 -1.68 21.74 -4.66
C LYS A 203 -2.62 20.59 -4.26
N LEU A 204 -2.50 19.44 -4.94
CA LEU A 204 -3.25 18.23 -4.59
C LEU A 204 -2.87 17.70 -3.21
N TYR A 205 -1.59 17.75 -2.87
CA TYR A 205 -1.07 17.33 -1.57
C TYR A 205 -1.55 18.25 -0.44
N ASP A 206 -1.29 19.54 -0.54
CA ASP A 206 -1.54 20.52 0.50
C ASP A 206 -3.03 20.75 0.76
N THR A 207 -3.80 20.94 -0.30
CA THR A 207 -5.22 21.31 -0.20
C THR A 207 -6.14 20.10 -0.07
N TYR A 208 -5.86 19.01 -0.79
CA TYR A 208 -6.77 17.87 -0.88
C TYR A 208 -6.22 16.62 -0.15
N GLY A 209 -5.00 16.68 0.34
CA GLY A 209 -4.38 15.57 1.08
C GLY A 209 -4.02 14.37 0.23
N PHE A 210 -3.73 14.57 -1.06
CA PHE A 210 -3.25 13.50 -1.95
C PHE A 210 -1.75 13.29 -1.74
N PRO A 211 -1.29 12.16 -1.19
CA PRO A 211 0.13 11.85 -1.13
C PRO A 211 0.75 11.90 -2.53
N ILE A 212 2.02 12.33 -2.63
CA ILE A 212 2.69 12.45 -3.94
C ILE A 212 2.67 11.14 -4.72
N ASP A 213 2.90 10.03 -4.05
CA ASP A 213 2.86 8.69 -4.67
C ASP A 213 1.48 8.37 -5.27
N LEU A 214 0.39 8.83 -4.62
CA LEU A 214 -0.96 8.66 -5.13
C LEU A 214 -1.18 9.50 -6.40
N THR A 215 -0.69 10.75 -6.39
CA THR A 215 -0.74 11.62 -7.56
C THR A 215 0.11 11.05 -8.71
N ALA A 216 1.32 10.54 -8.40
CA ALA A 216 2.19 9.92 -9.39
C ALA A 216 1.53 8.70 -10.05
N GLU A 217 0.92 7.79 -9.27
CA GLU A 217 0.16 6.66 -9.79
C GLU A 217 -0.98 7.10 -10.73
N MET A 218 -1.74 8.13 -10.32
CA MET A 218 -2.85 8.65 -11.13
C MET A 218 -2.38 9.26 -12.45
N VAL A 219 -1.23 9.92 -12.44
CA VAL A 219 -0.60 10.54 -13.62
C VAL A 219 -0.01 9.47 -14.53
N GLU A 220 0.59 8.41 -13.97
CA GLU A 220 1.15 7.28 -14.70
C GLU A 220 0.06 6.46 -15.40
N ASP A 221 -1.10 6.26 -14.75
CA ASP A 221 -2.30 5.64 -15.35
C ASP A 221 -2.73 6.36 -16.66
N GLU A 222 -2.37 7.63 -16.80
CA GLU A 222 -2.67 8.49 -17.94
C GLU A 222 -1.51 8.66 -18.93
N GLY A 223 -0.42 7.90 -18.71
CA GLY A 223 0.76 7.87 -19.59
C GLY A 223 1.69 9.08 -19.42
N MET A 224 1.63 9.77 -18.31
CA MET A 224 2.47 10.92 -17.98
C MET A 224 3.37 10.62 -16.77
N THR A 225 4.31 11.52 -16.45
CA THR A 225 5.15 11.47 -15.25
C THR A 225 4.94 12.73 -14.40
N VAL A 226 5.36 12.71 -13.14
CA VAL A 226 5.29 13.88 -12.23
C VAL A 226 6.68 14.49 -12.05
N ASP A 227 6.76 15.82 -11.99
CA ASP A 227 7.96 16.54 -11.57
C ASP A 227 8.11 16.49 -10.04
N GLU A 228 8.64 15.36 -9.56
CA GLU A 228 8.87 15.13 -8.14
C GLU A 228 9.96 16.06 -7.56
N ALA A 229 10.92 16.51 -8.39
CA ALA A 229 11.96 17.42 -7.93
C ALA A 229 11.39 18.80 -7.60
N ALA A 230 10.51 19.32 -8.45
CA ALA A 230 9.80 20.57 -8.17
C ALA A 230 8.85 20.44 -6.99
N PHE A 231 8.15 19.29 -6.84
CA PHE A 231 7.33 19.02 -5.67
C PHE A 231 8.16 19.01 -4.38
N ALA A 232 9.28 18.29 -4.36
CA ALA A 232 10.16 18.20 -3.19
C ALA A 232 10.71 19.57 -2.76
N LYS A 233 10.96 20.46 -3.72
CA LYS A 233 11.40 21.84 -3.42
C LYS A 233 10.29 22.63 -2.70
N LEU A 234 9.05 22.56 -3.17
CA LEU A 234 7.92 23.21 -2.53
C LEU A 234 7.61 22.67 -1.13
N MET A 235 7.94 21.41 -0.87
CA MET A 235 7.81 20.81 0.47
C MET A 235 8.84 21.35 1.48
N GLN A 236 9.92 22.00 1.02
CA GLN A 236 10.96 22.57 1.88
C GLN A 236 10.76 24.08 2.18
N GLU A 237 9.93 24.75 1.39
CA GLU A 237 9.55 26.16 1.59
C GLU A 237 8.40 26.27 2.61
#